data_e730db9a5a17a37898a8efed29a43599
#
_entry.id   e730db9a5a17a37898a8efed29a43599
#
_cell.length_a   1.000
_cell.length_b   1.000
_cell.length_c   1.000
_cell.angle_alpha   90.00
_cell.angle_beta   90.00
_cell.angle_gamma   90.00
#
_symmetry.space_group_name_H-M   'P 1'
#
loop_
_entity.id
_entity.type
_entity.pdbx_description
1 polymer ?
#
loop_
_entity_poly.entity_id
_entity_poly.type
_entity_poly.pdbx_seq_one_letter_code
_entity_poly.pdbx_strand_id
1 'polypeptide(L)'
;MSPQESWEQVLAAAARLQRLVPDAILVGGTAAATHASHRVSLDDDHVLADLRERFDEILDHLERSDGWVTARVNRPVLILGSLDGVETGIRQVIRIRPLEVEEIETPAGRLRVPTLEEMLRVKAWLVLRRNATRDY
;
A
#
# COMPACT_ATOMS: atom_id res chain seq x y z
N MET A 1 19.66 2.96 13.11
CA MET A 1 18.68 1.90 12.89
C MET A 1 19.19 0.94 11.83
N SER A 2 19.13 -0.37 12.07
CA SER A 2 19.60 -1.36 11.12
C SER A 2 18.57 -1.53 9.99
N PRO A 3 18.98 -2.04 8.81
CA PRO A 3 18.02 -2.35 7.74
C PRO A 3 16.93 -3.33 8.18
N GLN A 4 17.26 -4.29 9.05
CA GLN A 4 16.30 -5.25 9.57
C GLN A 4 15.23 -4.57 10.43
N GLU A 5 15.63 -3.67 11.30
CA GLU A 5 14.69 -2.91 12.13
C GLU A 5 13.79 -2.03 11.30
N SER A 6 14.34 -1.36 10.27
CA SER A 6 13.54 -0.56 9.34
C SER A 6 12.51 -1.41 8.59
N TRP A 7 12.91 -2.60 8.16
CA TRP A 7 12.02 -3.53 7.47
C TRP A 7 10.88 -4.00 8.38
N GLU A 8 11.23 -4.36 9.63
CA GLU A 8 10.23 -4.77 10.62
C GLU A 8 9.23 -3.65 10.91
N GLN A 9 9.69 -2.40 10.99
CA GLN A 9 8.83 -1.26 11.21
C GLN A 9 7.88 -1.04 10.04
N VAL A 10 8.37 -1.17 8.82
CA VAL A 10 7.55 -1.04 7.62
C VAL A 10 6.47 -2.12 7.59
N LEU A 11 6.82 -3.37 7.88
CA LEU A 11 5.84 -4.45 7.94
C LEU A 11 4.81 -4.25 9.05
N ALA A 12 5.26 -3.78 10.22
CA ALA A 12 4.37 -3.52 11.35
C ALA A 12 3.36 -2.42 11.02
N ALA A 13 3.82 -1.34 10.38
CA ALA A 13 2.95 -0.25 9.95
C ALA A 13 1.94 -0.73 8.91
N ALA A 14 2.36 -1.54 7.95
CA ALA A 14 1.47 -2.11 6.94
C ALA A 14 0.40 -2.99 7.58
N ALA A 15 0.80 -3.86 8.50
CA ALA A 15 -0.14 -4.73 9.20
C ALA A 15 -1.14 -3.92 10.02
N ARG A 16 -0.67 -2.87 10.68
CA ARG A 16 -1.54 -1.99 11.45
C ARG A 16 -2.51 -1.24 10.55
N LEU A 17 -2.04 -0.72 9.42
CA LEU A 17 -2.93 -0.04 8.47
C LEU A 17 -4.04 -0.97 8.01
N GLN A 18 -3.73 -2.22 7.71
CA GLN A 18 -4.72 -3.19 7.27
C GLN A 18 -5.69 -3.58 8.37
N ARG A 19 -5.33 -3.40 9.64
CA ARG A 19 -6.29 -3.53 10.75
C ARG A 19 -7.20 -2.32 10.85
N LEU A 20 -6.68 -1.13 10.57
CA LEU A 20 -7.47 0.12 10.59
C LEU A 20 -8.38 0.22 9.36
N VAL A 21 -7.91 -0.26 8.21
CA VAL A 21 -8.64 -0.25 6.94
C VAL A 21 -8.60 -1.68 6.37
N PRO A 22 -9.53 -2.55 6.79
CA PRO A 22 -9.43 -3.99 6.52
C PRO A 22 -9.37 -4.40 5.06
N ASP A 23 -9.92 -3.60 4.16
CA ASP A 23 -9.95 -3.93 2.73
C ASP A 23 -8.74 -3.37 1.95
N ALA A 24 -7.85 -2.65 2.62
CA ALA A 24 -6.65 -2.11 1.98
C ALA A 24 -5.67 -3.24 1.61
N ILE A 25 -5.04 -3.09 0.46
CA ILE A 25 -4.12 -4.08 -0.09
C ILE A 25 -2.76 -3.41 -0.27
N LEU A 26 -1.72 -3.99 0.32
CA LEU A 26 -0.35 -3.49 0.20
C LEU A 26 0.15 -3.73 -1.23
N VAL A 27 0.69 -2.67 -1.84
CA VAL A 27 1.24 -2.72 -3.20
C VAL A 27 2.62 -2.06 -3.23
N GLY A 28 3.21 -1.93 -4.41
CA GLY A 28 4.47 -1.22 -4.59
C GLY A 28 5.69 -2.02 -4.13
N GLY A 29 6.76 -1.32 -3.80
CA GLY A 29 8.04 -1.93 -3.45
C GLY A 29 8.00 -2.82 -2.23
N THR A 30 7.22 -2.45 -1.21
CA THR A 30 7.09 -3.26 0.01
C THR A 30 6.37 -4.57 -0.30
N ALA A 31 5.30 -4.55 -1.09
CA ALA A 31 4.61 -5.77 -1.50
C ALA A 31 5.54 -6.67 -2.33
N ALA A 32 6.26 -6.10 -3.28
CA ALA A 32 7.22 -6.85 -4.08
C ALA A 32 8.30 -7.47 -3.20
N ALA A 33 8.78 -6.75 -2.19
CA ALA A 33 9.78 -7.25 -1.26
C ALA A 33 9.29 -8.42 -0.41
N THR A 34 7.98 -8.48 -0.08
CA THR A 34 7.43 -9.62 0.66
C THR A 34 7.54 -10.92 -0.14
N HIS A 35 7.40 -10.85 -1.46
CA HIS A 35 7.57 -12.02 -2.33
C HIS A 35 9.04 -12.36 -2.55
N ALA A 36 9.89 -11.35 -2.68
CA ALA A 36 11.32 -11.54 -2.94
C ALA A 36 12.14 -11.86 -1.69
N SER A 37 11.68 -11.45 -0.53
CA SER A 37 12.30 -11.68 0.78
C SER A 37 13.70 -11.11 0.94
N HIS A 38 14.09 -10.13 0.13
CA HIS A 38 15.46 -9.62 0.21
C HIS A 38 15.61 -8.11 0.02
N ARG A 39 14.56 -7.41 -0.34
CA ARG A 39 14.64 -5.97 -0.58
C ARG A 39 13.91 -5.20 0.52
N VAL A 40 14.52 -4.12 0.99
CA VAL A 40 13.91 -3.24 1.99
C VAL A 40 13.31 -2.03 1.27
N SER A 41 12.05 -1.75 1.58
CA SER A 41 11.36 -0.52 1.20
C SER A 41 11.00 0.23 2.48
N LEU A 42 11.03 1.55 2.45
CA LEU A 42 10.78 2.38 3.63
C LEU A 42 9.39 3.00 3.67
N ASP A 43 8.54 2.68 2.71
CA ASP A 43 7.18 3.23 2.64
C ASP A 43 6.16 2.12 2.34
N ASP A 44 4.93 2.36 2.77
CA ASP A 44 3.81 1.44 2.59
C ASP A 44 2.76 2.07 1.69
N ASP A 45 2.66 1.59 0.46
CA ASP A 45 1.59 1.98 -0.45
C ASP A 45 0.48 0.95 -0.43
N HIS A 46 -0.75 1.43 -0.27
CA HIS A 46 -1.94 0.59 -0.29
C HIS A 46 -2.92 1.08 -1.34
N VAL A 47 -3.73 0.17 -1.83
CA VAL A 47 -4.87 0.50 -2.69
C VAL A 47 -6.15 0.02 -2.02
N LEU A 48 -7.25 0.70 -2.35
CA LEU A 48 -8.56 0.39 -1.80
C LEU A 48 -9.60 0.58 -2.89
N ALA A 49 -10.45 -0.41 -3.07
CA ALA A 49 -11.41 -0.42 -4.17
C ALA A 49 -12.53 0.62 -3.98
N ASP A 50 -12.88 0.93 -2.74
CA ASP A 50 -13.98 1.84 -2.42
C ASP A 50 -13.54 3.08 -1.64
N LEU A 51 -12.28 3.52 -1.83
CA LEU A 51 -11.80 4.73 -1.17
C LEU A 51 -12.67 5.93 -1.52
N ARG A 52 -13.03 6.05 -2.80
CA ARG A 52 -13.81 7.20 -3.28
C ARG A 52 -15.13 7.35 -2.54
N GLU A 53 -15.81 6.24 -2.27
CA GLU A 53 -17.10 6.24 -1.59
C GLU A 53 -16.98 6.46 -0.08
N ARG A 54 -15.84 6.10 0.50
CA ARG A 54 -15.61 6.12 1.94
C ARG A 54 -14.51 7.08 2.36
N PHE A 55 -14.13 8.03 1.51
CA PHE A 55 -12.95 8.86 1.72
C PHE A 55 -12.95 9.57 3.08
N ASP A 56 -14.02 10.31 3.38
CA ASP A 56 -14.09 11.07 4.61
C ASP A 56 -14.16 10.17 5.84
N GLU A 57 -14.86 9.07 5.75
CA GLU A 57 -14.94 8.07 6.83
C GLU A 57 -13.56 7.49 7.14
N ILE A 58 -12.81 7.10 6.10
CA ILE A 58 -11.49 6.50 6.27
C ILE A 58 -10.50 7.53 6.79
N LEU A 59 -10.48 8.72 6.21
CA LEU A 59 -9.59 9.79 6.67
C LEU A 59 -9.84 10.13 8.14
N ASP A 60 -11.10 10.27 8.52
CA ASP A 60 -11.47 10.57 9.89
C ASP A 60 -11.04 9.47 10.86
N HIS A 61 -11.22 8.22 10.46
CA HIS A 61 -10.79 7.07 11.26
C HIS A 61 -9.28 7.05 11.44
N LEU A 62 -8.52 7.34 10.39
CA LEU A 62 -7.06 7.41 10.46
C LEU A 62 -6.63 8.54 11.39
N GLU A 63 -7.23 9.72 11.26
CA GLU A 63 -6.86 10.88 12.06
C GLU A 63 -7.18 10.72 13.53
N ARG A 64 -8.11 9.84 13.89
CA ARG A 64 -8.40 9.49 15.29
C ARG A 64 -7.46 8.40 15.81
N SER A 65 -6.68 7.77 14.97
CA SER A 65 -5.82 6.67 15.37
C SER A 65 -4.48 7.19 15.86
N ASP A 66 -3.99 6.66 16.98
CA ASP A 66 -2.68 7.03 17.50
C ASP A 66 -1.60 6.69 16.49
N GLY A 67 -0.64 7.59 16.35
CA GLY A 67 0.49 7.37 15.45
C GLY A 67 0.26 7.78 14.02
N TRP A 68 -0.95 8.16 13.65
CA TRP A 68 -1.22 8.65 12.29
C TRP A 68 -1.00 10.17 12.20
N VAL A 69 -0.33 10.60 11.14
CA VAL A 69 -0.17 12.01 10.79
C VAL A 69 -0.46 12.17 9.31
N THR A 70 -1.49 12.94 8.99
CA THR A 70 -1.84 13.22 7.59
C THR A 70 -0.85 14.23 7.01
N ALA A 71 -0.25 13.92 5.87
CA ALA A 71 0.65 14.82 5.16
C ALA A 71 -0.07 15.56 4.03
N ARG A 72 -0.87 14.83 3.24
CA ARG A 72 -1.54 15.39 2.09
C ARG A 72 -2.73 14.53 1.69
N VAL A 73 -3.78 15.16 1.21
CA VAL A 73 -4.91 14.43 0.62
C VAL A 73 -5.21 15.01 -0.76
N ASN A 74 -5.70 14.17 -1.64
CA ASN A 74 -6.28 14.57 -2.91
C ASN A 74 -7.63 13.86 -3.02
N ARG A 75 -8.67 14.56 -2.61
CA ARG A 75 -10.02 13.99 -2.57
C ARG A 75 -10.52 13.70 -3.97
N PRO A 76 -11.20 12.60 -4.17
CA PRO A 76 -11.48 11.49 -3.23
C PRO A 76 -10.60 10.25 -3.48
N VAL A 77 -9.40 10.41 -4.01
CA VAL A 77 -8.63 9.28 -4.56
C VAL A 77 -7.30 9.01 -3.86
N LEU A 78 -6.86 9.89 -2.94
CA LEU A 78 -5.52 9.74 -2.35
C LEU A 78 -5.48 10.28 -0.93
N ILE A 79 -4.91 9.50 -0.02
CA ILE A 79 -4.53 9.93 1.32
C ILE A 79 -3.06 9.58 1.51
N LEU A 80 -2.24 10.57 1.84
CA LEU A 80 -0.82 10.37 2.16
C LEU A 80 -0.56 10.84 3.59
N GLY A 81 0.21 10.08 4.32
CA GLY A 81 0.58 10.42 5.68
C GLY A 81 1.67 9.51 6.20
N SER A 82 1.76 9.41 7.52
CA SER A 82 2.64 8.45 8.16
C SER A 82 1.90 7.74 9.27
N LEU A 83 2.23 6.48 9.47
CA LEU A 83 1.71 5.66 10.56
C LEU A 83 2.90 5.12 11.34
N ASP A 84 2.97 5.50 12.63
CA ASP A 84 4.08 5.14 13.51
C ASP A 84 5.44 5.52 12.89
N GLY A 85 5.48 6.67 12.19
CA GLY A 85 6.70 7.18 11.58
C GLY A 85 7.02 6.60 10.20
N VAL A 86 6.22 5.70 9.69
CA VAL A 86 6.43 5.08 8.37
C VAL A 86 5.54 5.77 7.34
N GLU A 87 6.12 6.23 6.24
CA GLU A 87 5.34 6.83 5.15
C GLU A 87 4.32 5.83 4.61
N THR A 88 3.08 6.27 4.53
CA THR A 88 1.95 5.39 4.20
C THR A 88 0.99 6.13 3.29
N GLY A 89 0.55 5.47 2.23
CA GLY A 89 -0.41 6.04 1.31
C GLY A 89 -1.54 5.08 1.01
N ILE A 90 -2.73 5.63 0.74
CA ILE A 90 -3.89 4.86 0.29
C ILE A 90 -4.41 5.51 -0.98
N ARG A 91 -4.55 4.73 -2.04
CA ARG A 91 -5.03 5.19 -3.34
C ARG A 91 -6.27 4.41 -3.77
N GLN A 92 -7.14 5.08 -4.49
CA GLN A 92 -8.27 4.42 -5.15
C GLN A 92 -7.75 3.49 -6.23
N VAL A 93 -8.24 2.25 -6.25
CA VAL A 93 -7.94 1.32 -7.35
C VAL A 93 -8.62 1.83 -8.62
N ILE A 94 -7.85 1.89 -9.71
CA ILE A 94 -8.36 2.31 -11.01
C ILE A 94 -8.37 1.10 -11.93
N ARG A 95 -9.24 0.13 -11.60
CA ARG A 95 -9.39 -1.10 -12.40
C ARG A 95 -10.84 -1.52 -12.43
N ILE A 96 -11.25 -2.09 -13.55
CA ILE A 96 -12.61 -2.58 -13.72
C ILE A 96 -12.81 -3.87 -12.91
N ARG A 97 -11.79 -4.74 -12.86
CA ARG A 97 -11.91 -5.98 -12.10
C ARG A 97 -11.04 -5.91 -10.83
N PRO A 98 -11.44 -6.62 -9.77
CA PRO A 98 -10.67 -6.64 -8.52
C PRO A 98 -9.27 -7.20 -8.73
N LEU A 99 -8.34 -6.77 -7.87
CA LEU A 99 -7.00 -7.36 -7.81
C LEU A 99 -7.07 -8.78 -7.28
N GLU A 100 -6.26 -9.67 -7.85
CA GLU A 100 -6.03 -10.99 -7.26
C GLU A 100 -5.10 -10.82 -6.07
N VAL A 101 -5.57 -11.22 -4.90
CA VAL A 101 -4.92 -10.94 -3.61
C VAL A 101 -4.64 -12.23 -2.89
N GLU A 102 -3.52 -12.30 -2.19
CA GLU A 102 -3.22 -13.38 -1.27
C GLU A 102 -2.79 -12.82 0.08
N GLU A 103 -2.85 -13.64 1.12
CA GLU A 103 -2.36 -13.30 2.44
C GLU A 103 -0.98 -13.91 2.63
N ILE A 104 -0.03 -13.08 3.08
CA ILE A 104 1.34 -13.52 3.35
C ILE A 104 1.60 -13.40 4.84
N GLU A 105 2.17 -14.45 5.44
CA GLU A 105 2.62 -14.42 6.82
C GLU A 105 3.91 -13.61 6.92
N THR A 106 3.95 -12.66 7.85
CA THR A 106 5.14 -11.89 8.16
C THR A 106 5.36 -11.88 9.67
N PRO A 107 6.54 -11.49 10.16
CA PRO A 107 6.73 -11.34 11.59
C PRO A 107 5.77 -10.37 12.26
N ALA A 108 5.22 -9.42 11.49
CA ALA A 108 4.24 -8.44 11.99
C ALA A 108 2.80 -8.93 11.87
N GLY A 109 2.54 -10.11 11.30
CA GLY A 109 1.22 -10.66 11.07
C GLY A 109 0.94 -10.91 9.60
N ARG A 110 -0.31 -11.21 9.28
CA ARG A 110 -0.73 -11.45 7.91
C ARG A 110 -0.94 -10.14 7.17
N LEU A 111 -0.44 -10.08 5.94
CA LEU A 111 -0.62 -8.94 5.06
C LEU A 111 -1.33 -9.37 3.79
N ARG A 112 -2.28 -8.55 3.34
CA ARG A 112 -2.92 -8.72 2.04
C ARG A 112 -2.08 -8.00 1.00
N VAL A 113 -1.63 -8.75 0.00
CA VAL A 113 -0.82 -8.24 -1.10
C VAL A 113 -1.36 -8.82 -2.41
N PRO A 114 -1.12 -8.19 -3.56
CA PRO A 114 -1.45 -8.82 -4.82
C PRO A 114 -0.66 -10.10 -5.00
N THR A 115 -1.22 -11.07 -5.72
CA THR A 115 -0.45 -12.25 -6.08
C THR A 115 0.75 -11.84 -6.93
N LEU A 116 1.78 -12.67 -6.96
CA LEU A 116 2.96 -12.39 -7.79
C LEU A 116 2.57 -12.20 -9.26
N GLU A 117 1.67 -13.04 -9.77
CA GLU A 117 1.16 -12.90 -11.14
C GLU A 117 0.47 -11.57 -11.35
N GLU A 118 -0.35 -11.13 -10.40
CA GLU A 118 -1.04 -9.84 -10.49
C GLU A 118 -0.05 -8.68 -10.50
N MET A 119 0.97 -8.73 -9.64
CA MET A 119 2.00 -7.70 -9.61
C MET A 119 2.77 -7.62 -10.92
N LEU A 120 3.07 -8.76 -11.53
CA LEU A 120 3.74 -8.81 -12.82
C LEU A 120 2.88 -8.23 -13.93
N ARG A 121 1.57 -8.49 -13.93
CA ARG A 121 0.63 -7.90 -14.90
C ARG A 121 0.59 -6.39 -14.76
N VAL A 122 0.47 -5.87 -13.56
CA VAL A 122 0.42 -4.43 -13.30
C VAL A 122 1.73 -3.77 -13.71
N LYS A 123 2.85 -4.37 -13.38
CA LYS A 123 4.17 -3.84 -13.74
C LYS A 123 4.35 -3.82 -15.26
N ALA A 124 3.98 -4.89 -15.94
CA ALA A 124 4.07 -4.97 -17.40
C ALA A 124 3.21 -3.90 -18.06
N TRP A 125 1.98 -3.71 -17.58
CA TRP A 125 1.08 -2.69 -18.09
C TRP A 125 1.65 -1.28 -17.90
N LEU A 126 2.22 -1.00 -16.73
CA LEU A 126 2.85 0.30 -16.46
C LEU A 126 4.05 0.56 -17.36
N VAL A 127 4.87 -0.46 -17.63
CA VAL A 127 6.01 -0.34 -18.53
C VAL A 127 5.55 -0.03 -19.95
N LEU A 128 4.55 -0.75 -20.44
CA LEU A 128 3.98 -0.51 -21.78
C LEU A 128 3.41 0.91 -21.88
N ARG A 129 2.66 1.32 -20.88
CA ARG A 129 2.08 2.65 -20.85
C ARG A 129 3.15 3.75 -20.79
N ARG A 130 4.19 3.54 -20.00
CA ARG A 130 5.31 4.48 -19.89
C ARG A 130 6.08 4.59 -21.20
N ASN A 131 6.33 3.48 -21.88
CA ASN A 131 6.98 3.47 -23.16
C ASN A 131 6.14 4.16 -24.22
N ALA A 132 4.84 3.89 -24.24
CA ALA A 132 3.90 4.58 -25.11
C ALA A 132 3.88 6.09 -24.86
N THR A 133 4.17 6.54 -23.64
CA THR A 133 4.24 7.95 -23.29
C THR A 133 5.57 8.60 -23.62
N ARG A 134 6.63 7.83 -23.79
CA ARG A 134 7.98 8.35 -24.05
C ARG A 134 8.38 8.38 -25.52
N ASP A 135 7.66 7.66 -26.34
CA ASP A 135 8.01 7.43 -27.72
C ASP A 135 7.42 8.46 -28.67
N TYR A 136 7.51 9.68 -28.24
CA TYR A 136 7.08 10.73 -29.10
C TYR A 136 7.80 12.00 -28.90
#